data_b64a86b43fc316254a77be5cef84fc8c
#
_entry.id   b64a86b43fc316254a77be5cef84fc8c
#
_cell.length_a   1.000
_cell.length_b   1.000
_cell.length_c   1.000
_cell.angle_alpha   90.00
_cell.angle_beta   90.00
_cell.angle_gamma   90.00
#
_symmetry.space_group_name_H-M   'P 1'
#
loop_
_entity.id
_entity.type
_entity.pdbx_description
1 polymer ?
#
loop_
_entity_poly.entity_id
_entity_poly.type
_entity_poly.pdbx_seq_one_letter_code
_entity_poly.pdbx_strand_id
1 'polypeptide(L)'
;MTIMDVKDAMFHFASAPHRSMDQYTAIVFDSGDADPPSFHQVVAHVEHRARLVPRLGIRICEAPGHWEFPRWIRDPHPVRDHLVDHDLSDGRHTVESFLAELSSVPIDATDRAWKIHVGRGLSKVDGVRGAATVVVVQISHAMSDGSVGTHIARALFGRGENTENTALPDPVASRARPRYDAAKGAVLLPLRWARSQIPMVRAQKKYLAAVRDGELVVPAPVEAAKFNAHPDETRAVHVLQFPKSQWTGGPATVTVTALTAVGAALAEYCAAHGEPDRDDLRALVPTALSASVPWPAVNRTLPAAVSLHPQLADATRRASAIAEALAQQREHVTDHRHLDATRSAEVYPAALILGFGRHGRRTAPRTGTPDRVTTHTVVTSVNRTSLDLTLGSARAQSCSGVAALGPGCSVSHAVYGYGDLVTVCVAACPTTVPDHADYANMLRSAIDETCAALHGTATTAVRR
;
A
#
# COMPACT_ATOMS: atom_id res chain seq x y z
N MET A 1 13.64 -24.51 -1.49
CA MET A 1 14.49 -23.83 -0.47
C MET A 1 14.28 -22.34 -0.65
N THR A 2 13.47 -21.71 0.16
CA THR A 2 12.99 -20.37 -0.13
C THR A 2 13.76 -19.32 0.67
N ILE A 3 14.87 -18.86 0.07
CA ILE A 3 15.39 -17.52 0.32
C ILE A 3 14.28 -16.56 -0.16
N MET A 4 14.04 -15.52 0.61
CA MET A 4 13.08 -14.50 0.25
C MET A 4 13.51 -13.83 -1.06
N ASP A 5 12.54 -13.55 -1.92
CA ASP A 5 12.80 -12.78 -3.13
C ASP A 5 13.30 -11.37 -2.77
N VAL A 6 14.18 -10.84 -3.59
CA VAL A 6 14.79 -9.51 -3.35
C VAL A 6 13.74 -8.42 -3.21
N LYS A 7 12.69 -8.46 -4.03
CA LYS A 7 11.62 -7.47 -4.00
C LYS A 7 10.87 -7.48 -2.68
N ASP A 8 10.56 -8.67 -2.15
CA ASP A 8 9.91 -8.82 -0.86
C ASP A 8 10.85 -8.39 0.28
N ALA A 9 12.13 -8.77 0.19
CA ALA A 9 13.15 -8.38 1.16
C ALA A 9 13.36 -6.85 1.21
N MET A 10 13.20 -6.15 0.08
CA MET A 10 13.31 -4.68 0.04
C MET A 10 12.23 -3.99 0.88
N PHE A 11 11.01 -4.51 0.94
CA PHE A 11 9.98 -3.99 1.84
C PHE A 11 10.36 -4.18 3.31
N HIS A 12 10.91 -5.35 3.67
CA HIS A 12 11.42 -5.60 5.01
C HIS A 12 12.55 -4.63 5.38
N PHE A 13 13.56 -4.51 4.50
CA PHE A 13 14.70 -3.64 4.74
C PHE A 13 14.36 -2.14 4.73
N ALA A 14 13.29 -1.75 4.04
CA ALA A 14 12.85 -0.38 3.98
C ALA A 14 12.02 0.04 5.19
N SER A 15 11.47 -0.91 5.96
CA SER A 15 10.71 -0.63 7.17
C SER A 15 11.61 -0.09 8.27
N ALA A 16 11.18 0.98 8.91
CA ALA A 16 11.90 1.65 10.01
C ALA A 16 10.88 2.42 10.88
N PRO A 17 11.23 2.80 12.13
CA PRO A 17 10.30 3.52 13.00
C PRO A 17 9.63 4.75 12.37
N HIS A 18 10.36 5.52 11.58
CA HIS A 18 9.85 6.71 10.86
C HIS A 18 9.20 6.38 9.50
N ARG A 19 9.17 5.11 9.11
CA ARG A 19 8.68 4.63 7.82
C ARG A 19 8.09 3.24 7.96
N SER A 20 6.85 3.14 8.40
CA SER A 20 6.16 1.86 8.38
C SER A 20 5.88 1.44 6.93
N MET A 21 6.43 0.29 6.55
CA MET A 21 6.12 -0.36 5.26
C MET A 21 5.10 -1.47 5.44
N ASP A 22 4.28 -1.40 6.48
CA ASP A 22 3.24 -2.38 6.72
C ASP A 22 1.99 -2.06 5.90
N GLN A 23 1.22 -3.09 5.63
CA GLN A 23 -0.12 -2.96 5.07
C GLN A 23 -1.13 -2.98 6.21
N TYR A 24 -2.07 -2.06 6.15
CA TYR A 24 -3.17 -1.94 7.10
C TYR A 24 -4.49 -2.20 6.39
N THR A 25 -5.28 -3.11 6.95
CA THR A 25 -6.67 -3.33 6.56
C THR A 25 -7.52 -3.14 7.79
N ALA A 26 -8.22 -2.03 7.87
CA ALA A 26 -9.21 -1.76 8.90
C ALA A 26 -10.58 -2.19 8.41
N ILE A 27 -11.30 -2.90 9.26
CA ILE A 27 -12.67 -3.37 9.02
C ILE A 27 -13.50 -2.92 10.21
N VAL A 28 -14.56 -2.16 9.96
CA VAL A 28 -15.51 -1.72 10.96
C VAL A 28 -16.67 -2.71 11.01
N PHE A 29 -16.88 -3.34 12.14
CA PHE A 29 -17.97 -4.28 12.36
C PHE A 29 -19.07 -3.64 13.21
N ASP A 30 -20.33 -3.85 12.77
CA ASP A 30 -21.56 -3.48 13.47
C ASP A 30 -22.25 -4.76 13.95
N SER A 31 -22.56 -4.81 15.23
CA SER A 31 -23.33 -5.89 15.84
C SER A 31 -24.85 -5.64 15.79
N GLY A 32 -25.30 -4.48 15.30
CA GLY A 32 -26.71 -4.06 15.33
C GLY A 32 -27.20 -3.98 16.77
N ASP A 33 -28.29 -4.71 17.05
CA ASP A 33 -28.89 -4.76 18.39
C ASP A 33 -28.25 -5.81 19.32
N ALA A 34 -27.27 -6.60 18.82
CA ALA A 34 -26.55 -7.60 19.61
C ALA A 34 -25.32 -6.98 20.30
N ASP A 35 -24.85 -7.62 21.36
CA ASP A 35 -23.64 -7.21 22.03
C ASP A 35 -22.42 -7.34 21.08
N PRO A 36 -21.51 -6.37 21.07
CA PRO A 36 -20.25 -6.46 20.34
C PRO A 36 -19.45 -7.69 20.80
N PRO A 37 -18.71 -8.36 19.89
CA PRO A 37 -17.93 -9.52 20.26
C PRO A 37 -16.85 -9.15 21.29
N SER A 38 -16.76 -9.94 22.36
CA SER A 38 -15.70 -9.81 23.33
C SER A 38 -14.34 -10.15 22.70
N PHE A 39 -13.24 -9.63 23.24
CA PHE A 39 -11.90 -9.94 22.76
C PHE A 39 -11.63 -11.45 22.69
N HIS A 40 -12.10 -12.21 23.70
CA HIS A 40 -11.96 -13.66 23.72
C HIS A 40 -12.69 -14.35 22.53
N GLN A 41 -13.87 -13.87 22.16
CA GLN A 41 -14.59 -14.37 20.99
C GLN A 41 -13.86 -14.04 19.69
N VAL A 42 -13.26 -12.84 19.59
CA VAL A 42 -12.43 -12.48 18.42
C VAL A 42 -11.21 -13.38 18.34
N VAL A 43 -10.51 -13.63 19.45
CA VAL A 43 -9.36 -14.55 19.50
C VAL A 43 -9.77 -15.94 19.01
N ALA A 44 -10.84 -16.51 19.56
CA ALA A 44 -11.31 -17.84 19.17
C ALA A 44 -11.67 -17.90 17.67
N HIS A 45 -12.32 -16.86 17.14
CA HIS A 45 -12.65 -16.74 15.72
C HIS A 45 -11.39 -16.75 14.85
N VAL A 46 -10.42 -15.89 15.17
CA VAL A 46 -9.18 -15.78 14.41
C VAL A 46 -8.31 -17.04 14.52
N GLU A 47 -8.20 -17.67 15.71
CA GLU A 47 -7.48 -18.94 15.89
C GLU A 47 -8.08 -20.07 15.02
N HIS A 48 -9.40 -20.12 14.90
CA HIS A 48 -10.07 -21.09 14.04
C HIS A 48 -9.75 -20.82 12.55
N ARG A 49 -9.88 -19.57 12.11
CA ARG A 49 -9.77 -19.18 10.70
C ARG A 49 -8.31 -19.09 10.21
N ALA A 50 -7.37 -18.71 11.06
CA ALA A 50 -5.97 -18.59 10.69
C ALA A 50 -5.34 -19.92 10.23
N ARG A 51 -5.90 -21.07 10.64
CA ARG A 51 -5.50 -22.41 10.17
C ARG A 51 -5.67 -22.59 8.67
N LEU A 52 -6.58 -21.83 8.05
CA LEU A 52 -6.84 -21.82 6.61
C LEU A 52 -5.84 -20.96 5.82
N VAL A 53 -4.95 -20.25 6.52
CA VAL A 53 -3.99 -19.30 5.92
C VAL A 53 -2.57 -19.68 6.35
N PRO A 54 -1.92 -20.65 5.68
CA PRO A 54 -0.56 -21.11 6.03
C PRO A 54 0.47 -19.99 6.12
N ARG A 55 0.25 -18.91 5.35
CA ARG A 55 1.08 -17.70 5.34
C ARG A 55 1.14 -17.01 6.71
N LEU A 56 0.10 -17.09 7.52
CA LEU A 56 0.09 -16.52 8.88
C LEU A 56 0.93 -17.34 9.88
N GLY A 57 1.42 -18.51 9.50
CA GLY A 57 2.30 -19.36 10.32
C GLY A 57 3.80 -19.15 10.07
N ILE A 58 4.20 -18.04 9.45
CA ILE A 58 5.61 -17.78 9.12
C ILE A 58 6.07 -16.39 9.56
N ARG A 59 7.38 -16.28 9.79
CA ARG A 59 8.07 -15.01 10.08
C ARG A 59 9.41 -14.95 9.37
N ILE A 60 10.07 -13.80 9.44
CA ILE A 60 11.35 -13.56 8.79
C ILE A 60 12.50 -14.04 9.69
N CYS A 61 13.52 -14.65 9.09
CA CYS A 61 14.80 -14.94 9.70
C CYS A 61 15.93 -14.34 8.86
N GLU A 62 16.64 -13.38 9.43
CA GLU A 62 17.77 -12.72 8.77
C GLU A 62 19.05 -13.53 8.90
N ALA A 63 19.91 -13.44 7.89
CA ALA A 63 21.29 -13.93 7.96
C ALA A 63 22.19 -12.87 8.59
N PRO A 64 23.06 -13.20 9.56
CA PRO A 64 23.99 -12.27 10.17
C PRO A 64 24.82 -11.51 9.15
N GLY A 65 24.93 -10.19 9.32
CA GLY A 65 25.66 -9.31 8.40
C GLY A 65 24.97 -9.15 7.03
N HIS A 66 23.78 -9.70 6.85
CA HIS A 66 23.01 -9.68 5.61
C HIS A 66 23.78 -10.24 4.41
N TRP A 67 24.71 -11.21 4.62
CA TRP A 67 25.46 -11.88 3.56
C TRP A 67 24.59 -12.76 2.67
N GLU A 68 23.35 -13.05 3.11
CA GLU A 68 22.31 -13.68 2.31
C GLU A 68 20.98 -12.98 2.57
N PHE A 69 20.05 -13.08 1.62
CA PHE A 69 18.69 -12.59 1.83
C PHE A 69 17.98 -13.36 2.94
N PRO A 70 16.99 -12.73 3.62
CA PRO A 70 16.20 -13.39 4.66
C PRO A 70 15.49 -14.65 4.16
N ARG A 71 15.02 -15.47 5.09
CA ARG A 71 14.19 -16.64 4.83
C ARG A 71 12.87 -16.53 5.54
N TRP A 72 11.87 -17.16 4.95
CA TRP A 72 10.65 -17.49 5.67
C TRP A 72 10.89 -18.71 6.53
N ILE A 73 10.62 -18.61 7.83
CA ILE A 73 10.68 -19.71 8.79
C ILE A 73 9.33 -19.84 9.49
N ARG A 74 9.09 -20.98 10.12
CA ARG A 74 7.89 -21.19 10.92
C ARG A 74 7.87 -20.21 12.08
N ASP A 75 6.72 -19.58 12.29
CA ASP A 75 6.45 -18.79 13.47
C ASP A 75 6.18 -19.71 14.67
N PRO A 76 6.92 -19.57 15.79
CA PRO A 76 6.69 -20.38 16.97
C PRO A 76 5.53 -19.86 17.84
N HIS A 77 5.07 -18.62 17.63
CA HIS A 77 4.06 -18.01 18.46
C HIS A 77 2.66 -18.58 18.15
N PRO A 78 1.83 -18.84 19.17
CA PRO A 78 0.44 -19.16 18.94
C PRO A 78 -0.31 -17.95 18.35
N VAL A 79 -1.37 -18.21 17.60
CA VAL A 79 -2.14 -17.16 16.88
C VAL A 79 -2.61 -16.05 17.84
N ARG A 80 -3.00 -16.40 19.08
CA ARG A 80 -3.46 -15.44 20.10
C ARG A 80 -2.43 -14.34 20.41
N ASP A 81 -1.15 -14.64 20.31
CA ASP A 81 -0.07 -13.69 20.63
C ASP A 81 0.10 -12.62 19.54
N HIS A 82 -0.56 -12.80 18.41
CA HIS A 82 -0.65 -11.80 17.32
C HIS A 82 -1.83 -10.85 17.47
N LEU A 83 -2.74 -11.10 18.45
CA LEU A 83 -3.90 -10.24 18.67
C LEU A 83 -3.63 -9.28 19.83
N VAL A 84 -3.99 -8.01 19.61
CA VAL A 84 -3.83 -6.93 20.58
C VAL A 84 -5.20 -6.33 20.86
N ASP A 85 -5.59 -6.29 22.14
CA ASP A 85 -6.85 -5.68 22.59
C ASP A 85 -6.66 -4.19 22.88
N HIS A 86 -7.57 -3.37 22.36
CA HIS A 86 -7.61 -1.94 22.60
C HIS A 86 -9.01 -1.55 23.08
N ASP A 87 -9.11 -1.05 24.31
CA ASP A 87 -10.34 -0.46 24.81
C ASP A 87 -10.42 1.00 24.35
N LEU A 88 -11.35 1.27 23.43
CA LEU A 88 -11.59 2.59 22.84
C LEU A 88 -12.92 3.20 23.31
N SER A 89 -13.47 2.72 24.43
CA SER A 89 -14.77 3.09 24.94
C SER A 89 -14.79 4.48 25.64
N ASP A 90 -13.65 5.09 25.83
CA ASP A 90 -13.52 6.39 26.50
C ASP A 90 -14.09 7.59 25.70
N GLY A 91 -14.52 7.35 24.46
CA GLY A 91 -15.13 8.33 23.55
C GLY A 91 -14.16 9.36 22.96
N ARG A 92 -12.84 9.21 23.21
CA ARG A 92 -11.80 10.10 22.66
C ARG A 92 -11.24 9.61 21.33
N HIS A 93 -11.34 8.31 21.07
CA HIS A 93 -10.80 7.69 19.86
C HIS A 93 -11.83 7.71 18.72
N THR A 94 -11.29 7.86 17.52
CA THR A 94 -12.01 7.65 16.25
C THR A 94 -11.29 6.55 15.47
N VAL A 95 -11.90 6.04 14.40
CA VAL A 95 -11.22 5.11 13.46
C VAL A 95 -9.94 5.72 12.93
N GLU A 96 -9.95 7.02 12.65
CA GLU A 96 -8.83 7.79 12.12
C GLU A 96 -7.67 7.90 13.12
N SER A 97 -7.96 8.30 14.37
CA SER A 97 -6.93 8.40 15.41
C SER A 97 -6.32 7.03 15.72
N PHE A 98 -7.12 5.98 15.74
CA PHE A 98 -6.65 4.62 15.95
C PHE A 98 -5.75 4.15 14.81
N LEU A 99 -6.11 4.40 13.55
CA LEU A 99 -5.27 4.11 12.38
C LEU A 99 -3.98 4.93 12.37
N ALA A 100 -4.05 6.20 12.77
CA ALA A 100 -2.89 7.08 12.86
C ALA A 100 -1.87 6.54 13.87
N GLU A 101 -2.33 6.15 15.06
CA GLU A 101 -1.49 5.54 16.09
C GLU A 101 -0.83 4.26 15.61
N LEU A 102 -1.60 3.31 15.05
CA LEU A 102 -1.06 2.05 14.56
C LEU A 102 -0.08 2.24 13.41
N SER A 103 -0.34 3.18 12.50
CA SER A 103 0.53 3.43 11.34
C SER A 103 1.87 4.07 11.68
N SER A 104 2.02 4.61 12.90
CA SER A 104 3.30 5.13 13.40
C SER A 104 4.24 4.04 13.93
N VAL A 105 3.73 2.81 14.18
CA VAL A 105 4.50 1.73 14.81
C VAL A 105 4.62 0.54 13.84
N PRO A 106 5.77 0.36 13.18
CA PRO A 106 5.99 -0.77 12.29
C PRO A 106 6.10 -2.09 13.04
N ILE A 107 5.76 -3.19 12.37
CA ILE A 107 5.98 -4.55 12.84
C ILE A 107 7.48 -4.90 12.77
N ASP A 108 8.00 -5.54 13.82
CA ASP A 108 9.22 -6.33 13.69
C ASP A 108 8.87 -7.71 13.11
N ALA A 109 9.02 -7.83 11.79
CA ALA A 109 8.70 -9.06 11.08
C ALA A 109 9.66 -10.22 11.39
N THR A 110 10.75 -9.98 12.12
CA THR A 110 11.65 -11.03 12.63
C THR A 110 11.13 -11.66 13.91
N ASP A 111 10.27 -10.96 14.65
CA ASP A 111 9.50 -11.50 15.77
C ASP A 111 8.13 -11.98 15.28
N ARG A 112 7.29 -11.09 14.78
CA ARG A 112 5.96 -11.38 14.23
C ARG A 112 5.77 -10.64 12.92
N ALA A 113 5.41 -11.34 11.84
CA ALA A 113 5.23 -10.72 10.53
C ALA A 113 3.83 -10.12 10.31
N TRP A 114 2.92 -10.30 11.26
CA TRP A 114 1.57 -9.73 11.26
C TRP A 114 1.03 -9.55 12.68
N LYS A 115 0.04 -8.66 12.82
CA LYS A 115 -0.76 -8.46 14.04
C LYS A 115 -2.20 -8.16 13.67
N ILE A 116 -3.11 -8.43 14.58
CA ILE A 116 -4.51 -7.99 14.51
C ILE A 116 -4.78 -7.14 15.75
N HIS A 117 -5.09 -5.89 15.53
CA HIS A 117 -5.51 -4.96 16.57
C HIS A 117 -7.03 -4.93 16.63
N VAL A 118 -7.60 -5.13 17.81
CA VAL A 118 -9.05 -5.18 18.04
C VAL A 118 -9.42 -3.97 18.88
N GLY A 119 -9.91 -2.93 18.24
CA GLY A 119 -10.45 -1.74 18.89
C GLY A 119 -11.93 -1.95 19.24
N ARG A 120 -12.25 -1.94 20.54
CA ARG A 120 -13.61 -2.18 21.03
C ARG A 120 -14.21 -0.94 21.65
N GLY A 121 -15.51 -0.78 21.48
CA GLY A 121 -16.28 0.27 22.15
C GLY A 121 -16.23 1.63 21.44
N LEU A 122 -15.79 1.70 20.18
CA LEU A 122 -15.86 2.95 19.43
C LEU A 122 -17.30 3.41 19.27
N SER A 123 -17.58 4.60 19.76
CA SER A 123 -18.89 5.26 19.60
C SER A 123 -18.84 6.26 18.42
N LYS A 124 -20.01 6.57 17.85
CA LYS A 124 -20.17 7.58 16.79
C LYS A 124 -19.39 7.24 15.50
N VAL A 125 -19.42 6.01 15.09
CA VAL A 125 -18.90 5.56 13.80
C VAL A 125 -20.01 5.60 12.76
N ASP A 126 -19.76 6.24 11.62
CA ASP A 126 -20.76 6.37 10.55
C ASP A 126 -21.25 5.00 10.07
N GLY A 127 -22.57 4.86 9.96
CA GLY A 127 -23.20 3.61 9.52
C GLY A 127 -23.31 2.53 10.60
N VAL A 128 -22.87 2.78 11.84
CA VAL A 128 -22.95 1.85 12.97
C VAL A 128 -23.99 2.31 13.98
N ARG A 129 -24.87 1.41 14.44
CA ARG A 129 -25.98 1.72 15.36
C ARG A 129 -25.60 1.71 16.84
N GLY A 130 -24.45 1.32 17.20
CA GLY A 130 -24.02 1.21 18.59
C GLY A 130 -22.53 1.42 18.74
N ALA A 131 -21.91 0.64 19.60
CA ALA A 131 -20.47 0.59 19.72
C ALA A 131 -19.88 -0.30 18.61
N ALA A 132 -19.00 0.26 17.80
CA ALA A 132 -18.29 -0.47 16.76
C ALA A 132 -17.15 -1.32 17.33
N THR A 133 -16.89 -2.46 16.70
CA THR A 133 -15.62 -3.18 16.81
C THR A 133 -14.80 -2.92 15.56
N VAL A 134 -13.64 -2.33 15.72
CA VAL A 134 -12.72 -2.07 14.61
C VAL A 134 -11.58 -3.06 14.65
N VAL A 135 -11.46 -3.88 13.61
CA VAL A 135 -10.35 -4.83 13.48
C VAL A 135 -9.37 -4.32 12.45
N VAL A 136 -8.12 -4.08 12.88
CA VAL A 136 -7.06 -3.66 11.97
C VAL A 136 -6.07 -4.81 11.80
N VAL A 137 -6.00 -5.35 10.58
CA VAL A 137 -5.00 -6.34 10.20
C VAL A 137 -3.77 -5.61 9.71
N GLN A 138 -2.70 -5.63 10.49
CA GLN A 138 -1.39 -5.08 10.16
C GLN A 138 -0.47 -6.22 9.71
N ILE A 139 0.09 -6.13 8.52
CA ILE A 139 0.93 -7.17 7.92
C ILE A 139 2.17 -6.53 7.31
N SER A 140 3.36 -7.09 7.58
CA SER A 140 4.57 -6.68 6.89
C SER A 140 4.40 -6.78 5.37
N HIS A 141 4.69 -5.70 4.65
CA HIS A 141 4.55 -5.67 3.19
C HIS A 141 5.46 -6.69 2.48
N ALA A 142 6.53 -7.16 3.15
CA ALA A 142 7.33 -8.27 2.64
C ALA A 142 6.51 -9.56 2.46
N MET A 143 5.43 -9.73 3.24
CA MET A 143 4.59 -10.94 3.24
C MET A 143 3.31 -10.77 2.41
N SER A 144 2.93 -9.55 2.05
CA SER A 144 1.61 -9.27 1.48
C SER A 144 1.66 -8.10 0.50
N ASP A 145 0.93 -8.20 -0.60
CA ASP A 145 0.48 -7.07 -1.41
C ASP A 145 -1.03 -6.87 -1.25
N GLY A 146 -1.61 -5.92 -1.98
CA GLY A 146 -3.04 -5.60 -1.88
C GLY A 146 -3.95 -6.80 -2.18
N SER A 147 -3.56 -7.72 -3.08
CA SER A 147 -4.33 -8.92 -3.41
C SER A 147 -4.23 -9.98 -2.32
N VAL A 148 -3.03 -10.20 -1.80
CA VAL A 148 -2.78 -11.10 -0.66
C VAL A 148 -3.50 -10.60 0.59
N GLY A 149 -3.44 -9.28 0.88
CA GLY A 149 -4.18 -8.70 2.00
C GLY A 149 -5.69 -8.88 1.89
N THR A 150 -6.25 -8.77 0.67
CA THR A 150 -7.66 -9.05 0.40
C THR A 150 -8.00 -10.51 0.63
N HIS A 151 -7.13 -11.43 0.20
CA HIS A 151 -7.29 -12.86 0.44
C HIS A 151 -7.26 -13.19 1.94
N ILE A 152 -6.31 -12.63 2.69
CA ILE A 152 -6.22 -12.82 4.15
C ILE A 152 -7.48 -12.29 4.84
N ALA A 153 -7.97 -11.10 4.49
CA ALA A 153 -9.20 -10.56 5.05
C ALA A 153 -10.40 -11.47 4.76
N ARG A 154 -10.53 -12.01 3.53
CA ARG A 154 -11.57 -12.98 3.16
C ARG A 154 -11.44 -14.27 3.96
N ALA A 155 -10.24 -14.81 4.10
CA ALA A 155 -10.00 -16.05 4.81
C ALA A 155 -10.31 -15.92 6.31
N LEU A 156 -9.94 -14.79 6.93
CA LEU A 156 -10.18 -14.56 8.36
C LEU A 156 -11.63 -14.20 8.68
N PHE A 157 -12.28 -13.37 7.84
CA PHE A 157 -13.57 -12.77 8.17
C PHE A 157 -14.67 -13.06 7.14
N GLY A 158 -14.37 -13.71 6.02
CA GLY A 158 -15.35 -14.04 4.99
C GLY A 158 -16.38 -15.04 5.48
N ARG A 159 -17.62 -14.88 5.03
CA ARG A 159 -18.72 -15.78 5.33
C ARG A 159 -18.53 -17.13 4.62
N GLY A 160 -18.60 -18.22 5.36
CA GLY A 160 -18.37 -19.57 4.84
C GLY A 160 -16.90 -20.02 4.88
N GLU A 161 -16.66 -21.29 4.59
CA GLU A 161 -15.33 -21.92 4.61
C GLU A 161 -14.62 -21.86 3.23
N ASN A 162 -15.30 -21.36 2.20
CA ASN A 162 -14.76 -21.31 0.84
C ASN A 162 -13.65 -20.26 0.73
N THR A 163 -12.46 -20.67 1.12
CA THR A 163 -11.22 -20.05 0.69
C THR A 163 -10.93 -20.55 -0.73
N GLU A 164 -11.65 -20.04 -1.73
CA GLU A 164 -11.23 -20.28 -3.11
C GLU A 164 -9.73 -19.95 -3.21
N ASN A 165 -9.01 -20.98 -3.61
CA ASN A 165 -7.58 -21.02 -3.70
C ASN A 165 -7.11 -19.91 -4.65
N THR A 166 -6.82 -18.74 -4.12
CA THR A 166 -6.14 -17.73 -4.94
C THR A 166 -4.79 -18.33 -5.29
N ALA A 167 -4.47 -18.34 -6.58
CA ALA A 167 -3.29 -18.98 -7.17
C ALA A 167 -1.92 -18.42 -6.71
N LEU A 168 -1.87 -17.82 -5.54
CA LEU A 168 -0.64 -17.30 -4.94
C LEU A 168 0.00 -18.42 -4.11
N PRO A 169 1.17 -18.92 -4.52
CA PRO A 169 1.86 -19.95 -3.76
C PRO A 169 2.19 -19.44 -2.36
N ASP A 170 1.77 -20.19 -1.35
CA ASP A 170 2.17 -19.91 0.01
C ASP A 170 3.69 -20.07 0.15
N PRO A 171 4.35 -19.15 0.86
CA PRO A 171 5.77 -19.29 1.12
C PRO A 171 6.01 -20.54 1.97
N VAL A 172 6.88 -21.41 1.50
CA VAL A 172 7.24 -22.61 2.22
C VAL A 172 8.23 -22.25 3.34
N ALA A 173 7.81 -22.46 4.59
CA ALA A 173 8.69 -22.27 5.74
C ALA A 173 9.94 -23.16 5.61
N SER A 174 11.10 -22.57 5.79
CA SER A 174 12.37 -23.28 5.79
C SER A 174 12.93 -23.41 7.21
N ARG A 175 13.87 -24.33 7.40
CA ARG A 175 14.60 -24.43 8.67
C ARG A 175 15.51 -23.21 8.84
N ALA A 176 15.48 -22.56 10.00
CA ALA A 176 16.39 -21.47 10.32
C ALA A 176 17.84 -21.96 10.36
N ARG A 177 18.71 -21.35 9.55
CA ARG A 177 20.16 -21.63 9.51
C ARG A 177 20.95 -20.34 9.31
N PRO A 178 20.75 -19.31 10.14
CA PRO A 178 21.24 -17.96 9.86
C PRO A 178 22.76 -17.90 9.67
N ARG A 179 23.53 -18.59 10.51
CA ARG A 179 25.01 -18.63 10.42
C ARG A 179 25.50 -19.36 9.19
N TYR A 180 24.87 -20.48 8.83
CA TYR A 180 25.20 -21.23 7.62
C TYR A 180 24.85 -20.41 6.37
N ASP A 181 23.71 -19.76 6.35
CA ASP A 181 23.29 -18.92 5.23
C ASP A 181 24.22 -17.72 5.04
N ALA A 182 24.65 -17.08 6.13
CA ALA A 182 25.63 -16.01 6.08
C ALA A 182 26.98 -16.48 5.54
N ALA A 183 27.52 -17.60 6.04
CA ALA A 183 28.78 -18.17 5.57
C ALA A 183 28.70 -18.56 4.09
N LYS A 184 27.63 -19.26 3.70
CA LYS A 184 27.38 -19.65 2.30
C LYS A 184 27.23 -18.42 1.39
N GLY A 185 26.48 -17.41 1.83
CA GLY A 185 26.31 -16.15 1.11
C GLY A 185 27.65 -15.47 0.86
N ALA A 186 28.46 -15.31 1.91
CA ALA A 186 29.78 -14.66 1.81
C ALA A 186 30.72 -15.43 0.86
N VAL A 187 30.80 -16.76 0.97
CA VAL A 187 31.66 -17.59 0.12
C VAL A 187 31.21 -17.57 -1.35
N LEU A 188 29.92 -17.63 -1.61
CA LEU A 188 29.38 -17.66 -2.98
C LEU A 188 29.24 -16.28 -3.62
N LEU A 189 29.41 -15.22 -2.86
CA LEU A 189 29.23 -13.84 -3.32
C LEU A 189 30.04 -13.52 -4.59
N PRO A 190 31.37 -13.76 -4.66
CA PRO A 190 32.16 -13.40 -5.85
C PRO A 190 31.67 -14.15 -7.10
N LEU A 191 31.32 -15.42 -6.95
CA LEU A 191 30.84 -16.24 -8.06
C LEU A 191 29.45 -15.81 -8.54
N ARG A 192 28.53 -15.53 -7.64
CA ARG A 192 27.20 -15.01 -7.97
C ARG A 192 27.32 -13.66 -8.66
N TRP A 193 28.12 -12.76 -8.10
CA TRP A 193 28.40 -11.46 -8.68
C TRP A 193 28.93 -11.60 -10.11
N ALA A 194 30.00 -12.36 -10.34
CA ALA A 194 30.59 -12.53 -11.67
C ALA A 194 29.61 -13.09 -12.70
N ARG A 195 28.83 -14.10 -12.32
CA ARG A 195 27.84 -14.74 -13.22
C ARG A 195 26.70 -13.81 -13.59
N SER A 196 26.38 -12.87 -12.76
CA SER A 196 25.25 -11.98 -12.94
C SER A 196 25.54 -10.75 -13.76
N GLN A 197 26.82 -10.36 -13.88
CA GLN A 197 27.17 -9.10 -14.53
C GLN A 197 26.77 -9.07 -16.02
N ILE A 198 27.01 -10.15 -16.75
CA ILE A 198 26.70 -10.19 -18.19
C ILE A 198 25.19 -10.13 -18.44
N PRO A 199 24.34 -10.97 -17.81
CA PRO A 199 22.89 -10.85 -17.97
C PRO A 199 22.35 -9.47 -17.55
N MET A 200 22.83 -8.94 -16.43
CA MET A 200 22.43 -7.63 -15.92
C MET A 200 22.75 -6.51 -16.92
N VAL A 201 24.00 -6.44 -17.39
CA VAL A 201 24.42 -5.41 -18.36
C VAL A 201 23.63 -5.55 -19.66
N ARG A 202 23.35 -6.77 -20.12
CA ARG A 202 22.53 -7.01 -21.32
C ARG A 202 21.08 -6.54 -21.13
N ALA A 203 20.46 -6.87 -20.00
CA ALA A 203 19.10 -6.45 -19.69
C ALA A 203 19.01 -4.91 -19.59
N GLN A 204 19.94 -4.30 -18.86
CA GLN A 204 20.00 -2.84 -18.72
C GLN A 204 20.22 -2.13 -20.07
N LYS A 205 21.14 -2.66 -20.92
CA LYS A 205 21.36 -2.09 -22.25
C LYS A 205 20.11 -2.16 -23.14
N LYS A 206 19.39 -3.27 -23.13
CA LYS A 206 18.12 -3.42 -23.88
C LYS A 206 17.05 -2.44 -23.39
N TYR A 207 16.90 -2.33 -22.08
CA TYR A 207 15.96 -1.40 -21.48
C TYR A 207 16.29 0.06 -21.81
N LEU A 208 17.56 0.47 -21.61
CA LEU A 208 18.01 1.83 -21.91
C LEU A 208 17.94 2.15 -23.42
N ALA A 209 18.14 1.18 -24.29
CA ALA A 209 17.95 1.36 -25.73
C ALA A 209 16.49 1.66 -26.05
N ALA A 210 15.55 0.88 -25.50
CA ALA A 210 14.12 1.10 -25.71
C ALA A 210 13.65 2.47 -25.17
N VAL A 211 14.21 2.92 -24.03
CA VAL A 211 13.94 4.28 -23.50
C VAL A 211 14.50 5.36 -24.43
N ARG A 212 15.75 5.21 -24.89
CA ARG A 212 16.38 6.16 -25.81
C ARG A 212 15.64 6.26 -27.14
N ASP A 213 15.18 5.12 -27.67
CA ASP A 213 14.52 5.04 -28.95
C ASP A 213 13.02 5.43 -28.87
N GLY A 214 12.55 5.86 -27.66
CA GLY A 214 11.20 6.35 -27.41
C GLY A 214 10.12 5.27 -27.33
N GLU A 215 10.51 3.98 -27.32
CA GLU A 215 9.57 2.86 -27.19
C GLU A 215 9.03 2.71 -25.75
N LEU A 216 9.81 3.14 -24.76
CA LEU A 216 9.44 3.15 -23.36
C LEU A 216 9.60 4.56 -22.79
N VAL A 217 8.56 5.06 -22.13
CA VAL A 217 8.56 6.41 -21.54
C VAL A 217 8.84 6.31 -20.04
N VAL A 218 10.01 6.78 -19.63
CA VAL A 218 10.40 6.92 -18.23
C VAL A 218 10.20 8.37 -17.82
N PRO A 219 9.29 8.68 -16.90
CA PRO A 219 9.12 10.04 -16.43
C PRO A 219 10.39 10.56 -15.73
N ALA A 220 10.92 11.67 -16.19
CA ALA A 220 12.06 12.34 -15.54
C ALA A 220 11.63 12.87 -14.16
N PRO A 221 12.53 12.94 -13.16
CA PRO A 221 12.23 13.59 -11.90
C PRO A 221 11.76 15.02 -12.08
N VAL A 222 10.77 15.44 -11.28
CA VAL A 222 10.17 16.78 -11.29
C VAL A 222 10.52 17.54 -10.01
N GLU A 223 10.31 18.85 -9.97
CA GLU A 223 10.51 19.65 -8.77
C GLU A 223 9.59 19.21 -7.65
N ALA A 224 10.09 19.13 -6.43
CA ALA A 224 9.27 18.78 -5.26
C ALA A 224 8.36 19.93 -4.86
N ALA A 225 7.15 19.61 -4.39
CA ALA A 225 6.27 20.55 -3.73
C ALA A 225 6.63 20.66 -2.24
N LYS A 226 6.16 21.72 -1.55
CA LYS A 226 6.44 21.91 -0.12
C LYS A 226 6.03 20.72 0.73
N PHE A 227 4.92 20.07 0.39
CA PHE A 227 4.44 18.87 1.08
C PHE A 227 5.27 17.60 0.79
N ASN A 228 6.30 17.68 -0.06
CA ASN A 228 7.23 16.58 -0.29
C ASN A 228 8.42 16.56 0.70
N ALA A 229 8.32 17.27 1.80
CA ALA A 229 9.30 17.15 2.87
C ALA A 229 9.38 15.70 3.41
N HIS A 230 10.49 15.35 4.05
CA HIS A 230 10.63 14.03 4.65
C HIS A 230 9.74 13.92 5.89
N PRO A 231 8.82 12.93 5.95
CA PRO A 231 7.97 12.74 7.12
C PRO A 231 8.79 12.24 8.31
N ASP A 232 8.39 12.66 9.51
CA ASP A 232 8.83 12.07 10.78
C ASP A 232 7.99 10.84 11.18
N GLU A 233 7.91 10.53 12.47
CA GLU A 233 7.15 9.41 13.01
C GLU A 233 5.66 9.74 13.24
N THR A 234 5.29 11.04 13.18
CA THR A 234 3.91 11.46 13.43
C THR A 234 3.01 11.15 12.24
N ARG A 235 1.78 10.74 12.53
CA ARG A 235 0.77 10.39 11.51
C ARG A 235 -0.55 11.03 11.85
N ALA A 236 -1.21 11.54 10.81
CA ALA A 236 -2.63 11.84 10.81
C ALA A 236 -3.29 11.01 9.71
N VAL A 237 -4.49 10.54 9.98
CA VAL A 237 -5.30 9.79 9.02
C VAL A 237 -6.68 10.41 8.95
N HIS A 238 -7.20 10.61 7.74
CA HIS A 238 -8.58 10.99 7.49
C HIS A 238 -9.26 9.91 6.67
N VAL A 239 -10.48 9.57 7.04
CA VAL A 239 -11.31 8.54 6.39
C VAL A 239 -12.52 9.21 5.77
N LEU A 240 -12.51 9.32 4.44
CA LEU A 240 -13.58 9.93 3.66
C LEU A 240 -14.43 8.82 3.05
N GLN A 241 -15.71 8.75 3.39
CA GLN A 241 -16.64 7.75 2.87
C GLN A 241 -17.62 8.36 1.88
N PHE A 242 -17.89 7.63 0.80
CA PHE A 242 -18.79 8.03 -0.27
C PHE A 242 -19.65 6.84 -0.71
N PRO A 243 -20.91 7.07 -1.12
CA PRO A 243 -21.69 6.05 -1.78
C PRO A 243 -21.02 5.57 -3.07
N LYS A 244 -20.93 4.28 -3.29
CA LYS A 244 -20.33 3.71 -4.50
C LYS A 244 -21.05 4.17 -5.78
N SER A 245 -22.36 4.42 -5.71
CA SER A 245 -23.16 4.97 -6.80
C SER A 245 -22.62 6.32 -7.31
N GLN A 246 -21.96 7.10 -6.45
CA GLN A 246 -21.32 8.36 -6.82
C GLN A 246 -20.06 8.16 -7.68
N TRP A 247 -19.43 6.98 -7.62
CA TRP A 247 -18.17 6.64 -8.30
C TRP A 247 -18.36 5.76 -9.53
N THR A 248 -19.54 5.19 -9.72
CA THR A 248 -19.86 4.23 -10.78
C THR A 248 -20.99 4.76 -11.66
N GLY A 249 -20.96 4.41 -12.93
CA GLY A 249 -21.96 4.89 -13.92
C GLY A 249 -21.40 5.89 -14.93
N GLY A 250 -20.24 6.48 -14.66
CA GLY A 250 -19.47 7.27 -15.59
C GLY A 250 -18.47 6.44 -16.40
N PRO A 251 -17.77 7.03 -17.38
CA PRO A 251 -16.78 6.35 -18.21
C PRO A 251 -15.47 6.03 -17.51
N ALA A 252 -15.19 6.65 -16.38
CA ALA A 252 -13.93 6.51 -15.65
C ALA A 252 -13.99 5.37 -14.62
N THR A 253 -12.85 4.70 -14.42
CA THR A 253 -12.70 3.72 -13.32
C THR A 253 -12.52 4.44 -11.97
N VAL A 254 -12.84 3.78 -10.85
CA VAL A 254 -12.62 4.33 -9.49
C VAL A 254 -11.19 4.87 -9.32
N THR A 255 -10.19 4.18 -9.86
CA THR A 255 -8.79 4.63 -9.80
C THR A 255 -8.56 5.93 -10.57
N VAL A 256 -9.12 6.06 -11.77
CA VAL A 256 -8.99 7.29 -12.58
C VAL A 256 -9.73 8.44 -11.92
N THR A 257 -10.94 8.21 -11.42
CA THR A 257 -11.71 9.21 -10.67
C THR A 257 -10.93 9.71 -9.45
N ALA A 258 -10.35 8.79 -8.66
CA ALA A 258 -9.52 9.15 -7.51
C ALA A 258 -8.29 9.98 -7.90
N LEU A 259 -7.56 9.57 -8.95
CA LEU A 259 -6.39 10.31 -9.44
C LEU A 259 -6.77 11.72 -9.93
N THR A 260 -7.93 11.85 -10.57
CA THR A 260 -8.45 13.14 -11.06
C THR A 260 -8.74 14.09 -9.91
N ALA A 261 -9.42 13.61 -8.86
CA ALA A 261 -9.73 14.38 -7.67
C ALA A 261 -8.47 14.72 -6.85
N VAL A 262 -7.56 13.77 -6.67
CA VAL A 262 -6.27 14.00 -5.99
C VAL A 262 -5.45 15.04 -6.73
N GLY A 263 -5.43 15.02 -8.06
CA GLY A 263 -4.73 16.04 -8.86
C GLY A 263 -5.30 17.44 -8.66
N ALA A 264 -6.62 17.57 -8.58
CA ALA A 264 -7.29 18.84 -8.29
C ALA A 264 -6.98 19.33 -6.87
N ALA A 265 -7.16 18.47 -5.87
CA ALA A 265 -6.92 18.83 -4.47
C ALA A 265 -5.46 19.21 -4.19
N LEU A 266 -4.50 18.50 -4.78
CA LEU A 266 -3.07 18.85 -4.62
C LEU A 266 -2.73 20.18 -5.30
N ALA A 267 -3.31 20.47 -6.48
CA ALA A 267 -3.11 21.75 -7.14
C ALA A 267 -3.70 22.92 -6.31
N GLU A 268 -4.91 22.75 -5.79
CA GLU A 268 -5.55 23.72 -4.89
C GLU A 268 -4.71 23.93 -3.62
N TYR A 269 -4.22 22.84 -3.03
CA TYR A 269 -3.36 22.90 -1.85
C TYR A 269 -2.06 23.66 -2.13
N CYS A 270 -1.38 23.40 -3.26
CA CYS A 270 -0.18 24.15 -3.68
C CYS A 270 -0.49 25.64 -3.82
N ALA A 271 -1.57 25.99 -4.52
CA ALA A 271 -1.99 27.38 -4.71
C ALA A 271 -2.29 28.10 -3.38
N ALA A 272 -2.99 27.43 -2.45
CA ALA A 272 -3.29 27.97 -1.11
C ALA A 272 -2.00 28.24 -0.30
N HIS A 273 -0.90 27.54 -0.60
CA HIS A 273 0.40 27.71 0.05
C HIS A 273 1.38 28.60 -0.74
N GLY A 274 0.87 29.33 -1.76
CA GLY A 274 1.67 30.26 -2.56
C GLY A 274 2.74 29.58 -3.41
N GLU A 275 2.54 28.31 -3.78
CA GLU A 275 3.33 27.67 -4.81
C GLU A 275 2.82 28.11 -6.20
N PRO A 276 3.69 28.19 -7.22
CA PRO A 276 3.27 28.50 -8.58
C PRO A 276 2.34 27.40 -9.12
N ASP A 277 1.55 27.76 -10.12
CA ASP A 277 0.75 26.76 -10.86
C ASP A 277 1.64 25.65 -11.38
N ARG A 278 1.28 24.42 -11.04
CA ARG A 278 2.06 23.24 -11.39
C ARG A 278 1.34 22.43 -12.45
N ASP A 279 2.08 22.05 -13.48
CA ASP A 279 1.61 21.13 -14.53
C ASP A 279 2.23 19.73 -14.39
N ASP A 280 3.15 19.56 -13.43
CA ASP A 280 4.03 18.42 -13.27
C ASP A 280 3.65 17.48 -12.12
N LEU A 281 2.48 17.68 -11.44
CA LEU A 281 2.06 16.83 -10.35
C LEU A 281 1.88 15.37 -10.80
N ARG A 282 2.43 14.44 -10.00
CA ARG A 282 2.41 12.99 -10.29
C ARG A 282 2.09 12.15 -9.08
N ALA A 283 1.37 11.05 -9.32
CA ALA A 283 1.13 10.02 -8.32
C ALA A 283 1.92 8.74 -8.65
N LEU A 284 2.45 8.10 -7.62
CA LEU A 284 2.86 6.70 -7.69
C LEU A 284 1.62 5.83 -7.55
N VAL A 285 1.37 5.01 -8.57
CA VAL A 285 0.25 4.06 -8.60
C VAL A 285 0.82 2.64 -8.64
N PRO A 286 0.63 1.83 -7.58
CA PRO A 286 1.01 0.43 -7.62
C PRO A 286 0.23 -0.31 -8.71
N THR A 287 0.94 -0.84 -9.71
CA THR A 287 0.36 -1.57 -10.84
C THR A 287 0.59 -3.06 -10.67
N ALA A 288 -0.49 -3.83 -10.61
CA ALA A 288 -0.43 -5.27 -10.45
C ALA A 288 0.07 -5.96 -11.73
N LEU A 289 0.98 -6.93 -11.57
CA LEU A 289 1.39 -7.82 -12.64
C LEU A 289 0.33 -8.89 -12.87
N SER A 290 0.07 -9.22 -14.14
CA SER A 290 -0.79 -10.35 -14.49
C SER A 290 -0.27 -11.66 -13.89
N ALA A 291 -1.18 -12.55 -13.51
CA ALA A 291 -0.82 -13.89 -13.03
C ALA A 291 -0.01 -14.70 -14.06
N SER A 292 -0.16 -14.40 -15.34
CA SER A 292 0.60 -15.04 -16.44
C SER A 292 2.08 -14.62 -16.48
N VAL A 293 2.47 -13.51 -15.84
CA VAL A 293 3.86 -13.08 -15.78
C VAL A 293 4.62 -13.95 -14.77
N PRO A 294 5.69 -14.66 -15.15
CA PRO A 294 6.55 -15.40 -14.22
C PRO A 294 7.21 -14.43 -13.23
N TRP A 295 6.76 -14.44 -11.98
CA TRP A 295 7.24 -13.52 -10.95
C TRP A 295 7.37 -14.26 -9.62
N PRO A 296 8.57 -14.40 -9.06
CA PRO A 296 8.81 -15.21 -7.87
C PRO A 296 8.44 -14.52 -6.55
N ALA A 297 8.39 -13.17 -6.55
CA ALA A 297 8.04 -12.41 -5.36
C ALA A 297 6.55 -12.53 -5.02
N VAL A 298 6.22 -12.41 -3.74
CA VAL A 298 4.86 -12.27 -3.24
C VAL A 298 4.25 -10.95 -3.72
N ASN A 299 5.05 -9.89 -3.67
CA ASN A 299 4.66 -8.57 -4.14
C ASN A 299 4.67 -8.51 -5.66
N ARG A 300 3.49 -8.64 -6.24
CA ARG A 300 3.26 -8.62 -7.70
C ARG A 300 2.83 -7.23 -8.20
N THR A 301 3.36 -6.18 -7.58
CA THR A 301 3.07 -4.80 -7.98
C THR A 301 4.35 -4.06 -8.35
N LEU A 302 4.29 -3.22 -9.37
CA LEU A 302 5.35 -2.32 -9.78
C LEU A 302 4.88 -0.86 -9.69
N PRO A 303 5.76 0.08 -9.29
CA PRO A 303 5.40 1.48 -9.20
C PRO A 303 5.27 2.08 -10.60
N ALA A 304 4.13 2.67 -10.91
CA ALA A 304 3.89 3.49 -12.09
C ALA A 304 3.80 4.97 -11.68
N ALA A 305 4.57 5.83 -12.33
CA ALA A 305 4.50 7.27 -12.10
C ALA A 305 3.53 7.91 -13.10
N VAL A 306 2.36 8.30 -12.64
CA VAL A 306 1.24 8.79 -13.44
C VAL A 306 1.10 10.30 -13.30
N SER A 307 1.08 11.03 -14.42
CA SER A 307 0.78 12.47 -14.41
C SER A 307 -0.68 12.71 -14.03
N LEU A 308 -0.91 13.70 -13.16
CA LEU A 308 -2.25 14.09 -12.69
C LEU A 308 -2.90 15.22 -13.49
N HIS A 309 -2.17 15.79 -14.46
CA HIS A 309 -2.62 16.84 -15.38
C HIS A 309 -3.40 17.98 -14.69
N PRO A 310 -2.87 18.61 -13.65
CA PRO A 310 -3.59 19.65 -12.91
C PRO A 310 -3.91 20.89 -13.75
N GLN A 311 -3.15 21.17 -14.81
CA GLN A 311 -3.38 22.26 -15.75
C GLN A 311 -4.69 22.11 -16.56
N LEU A 312 -5.28 20.92 -16.60
CA LEU A 312 -6.56 20.70 -17.27
C LEU A 312 -7.69 21.00 -16.27
N ALA A 313 -8.32 22.16 -16.41
CA ALA A 313 -9.40 22.58 -15.51
C ALA A 313 -10.66 21.69 -15.64
N ASP A 314 -10.99 21.23 -16.86
CA ASP A 314 -12.11 20.32 -17.10
C ASP A 314 -11.81 18.91 -16.56
N ALA A 315 -12.62 18.45 -15.62
CA ALA A 315 -12.44 17.17 -14.95
C ALA A 315 -12.56 15.97 -15.90
N THR A 316 -13.39 16.05 -16.94
CA THR A 316 -13.55 14.97 -17.93
C THR A 316 -12.31 14.84 -18.81
N ARG A 317 -11.77 15.96 -19.28
CA ARG A 317 -10.52 15.99 -20.05
C ARG A 317 -9.36 15.52 -19.20
N ARG A 318 -9.30 15.96 -17.94
CA ARG A 318 -8.28 15.52 -16.98
C ARG A 318 -8.35 14.01 -16.75
N ALA A 319 -9.55 13.46 -16.53
CA ALA A 319 -9.75 12.02 -16.35
C ALA A 319 -9.31 11.21 -17.57
N SER A 320 -9.61 11.70 -18.78
CA SER A 320 -9.17 11.06 -20.03
C SER A 320 -7.64 11.05 -20.15
N ALA A 321 -6.98 12.19 -19.91
CA ALA A 321 -5.53 12.29 -19.96
C ALA A 321 -4.85 11.42 -18.89
N ILE A 322 -5.42 11.32 -17.67
CA ILE A 322 -4.95 10.44 -16.61
C ILE A 322 -5.12 8.97 -17.00
N ALA A 323 -6.24 8.60 -17.63
CA ALA A 323 -6.48 7.23 -18.09
C ALA A 323 -5.44 6.81 -19.15
N GLU A 324 -5.11 7.69 -20.09
CA GLU A 324 -4.07 7.47 -21.10
C GLU A 324 -2.69 7.35 -20.44
N ALA A 325 -2.32 8.28 -19.55
CA ALA A 325 -1.06 8.23 -18.82
C ALA A 325 -0.92 6.95 -17.97
N LEU A 326 -1.99 6.53 -17.31
CA LEU A 326 -2.03 5.29 -16.53
C LEU A 326 -1.87 4.05 -17.43
N ALA A 327 -2.53 4.03 -18.59
CA ALA A 327 -2.40 2.94 -19.57
C ALA A 327 -0.96 2.84 -20.09
N GLN A 328 -0.37 3.97 -20.50
CA GLN A 328 1.02 4.04 -20.96
C GLN A 328 2.02 3.56 -19.88
N GLN A 329 1.83 4.01 -18.64
CA GLN A 329 2.71 3.58 -17.55
C GLN A 329 2.52 2.10 -17.18
N ARG A 330 1.30 1.56 -17.28
CA ARG A 330 1.06 0.13 -17.11
C ARG A 330 1.77 -0.69 -18.18
N GLU A 331 1.70 -0.27 -19.43
CA GLU A 331 2.42 -0.90 -20.54
C GLU A 331 3.93 -0.87 -20.30
N HIS A 332 4.48 0.30 -19.90
CA HIS A 332 5.89 0.45 -19.57
C HIS A 332 6.34 -0.52 -18.46
N VAL A 333 5.65 -0.56 -17.30
CA VAL A 333 6.08 -1.37 -16.15
C VAL A 333 5.88 -2.87 -16.36
N THR A 334 5.01 -3.27 -17.30
CA THR A 334 4.80 -4.68 -17.66
C THR A 334 5.61 -5.14 -18.87
N ASP A 335 6.34 -4.22 -19.53
CA ASP A 335 7.22 -4.59 -20.65
C ASP A 335 8.33 -5.55 -20.18
N HIS A 336 8.58 -6.58 -20.96
CA HIS A 336 9.54 -7.62 -20.60
C HIS A 336 10.97 -7.07 -20.38
N ARG A 337 11.37 -6.01 -21.12
CA ARG A 337 12.69 -5.36 -20.98
C ARG A 337 12.80 -4.64 -19.64
N HIS A 338 11.72 -3.97 -19.19
CA HIS A 338 11.64 -3.36 -17.88
C HIS A 338 11.67 -4.43 -16.77
N LEU A 339 10.90 -5.51 -16.94
CA LEU A 339 10.88 -6.63 -16.00
C LEU A 339 12.24 -7.30 -15.89
N ASP A 340 12.92 -7.58 -17.01
CA ASP A 340 14.26 -8.16 -17.02
C ASP A 340 15.31 -7.24 -16.39
N ALA A 341 15.23 -5.92 -16.65
CA ALA A 341 16.10 -4.94 -16.03
C ALA A 341 15.88 -4.85 -14.51
N THR A 342 14.62 -4.85 -14.07
CA THR A 342 14.25 -4.85 -12.64
C THR A 342 14.76 -6.12 -11.95
N ARG A 343 14.53 -7.30 -12.53
CA ARG A 343 14.99 -8.59 -11.99
C ARG A 343 16.51 -8.72 -12.01
N SER A 344 17.18 -8.07 -12.94
CA SER A 344 18.65 -8.11 -13.01
C SER A 344 19.31 -7.46 -11.78
N ALA A 345 18.61 -6.55 -11.09
CA ALA A 345 19.07 -5.97 -9.83
C ALA A 345 19.00 -6.96 -8.65
N GLU A 346 18.27 -8.09 -8.76
CA GLU A 346 18.17 -9.15 -7.74
C GLU A 346 19.49 -9.86 -7.47
N VAL A 347 20.46 -9.58 -8.27
CA VAL A 347 21.79 -10.20 -8.19
C VAL A 347 22.69 -9.60 -7.14
N TYR A 348 22.37 -8.37 -6.70
CA TYR A 348 23.15 -7.73 -5.65
C TYR A 348 22.94 -8.41 -4.31
N PRO A 349 24.02 -8.74 -3.55
CA PRO A 349 23.89 -9.25 -2.20
C PRO A 349 23.11 -8.28 -1.30
N ALA A 350 22.33 -8.81 -0.38
CA ALA A 350 21.58 -8.01 0.59
C ALA A 350 22.49 -7.00 1.32
N ALA A 351 23.71 -7.39 1.69
CA ALA A 351 24.69 -6.52 2.33
C ALA A 351 25.04 -5.29 1.49
N LEU A 352 25.18 -5.43 0.17
CA LEU A 352 25.47 -4.30 -0.72
C LEU A 352 24.24 -3.41 -0.90
N ILE A 353 23.07 -3.98 -1.10
CA ILE A 353 21.80 -3.21 -1.20
C ILE A 353 21.58 -2.37 0.07
N LEU A 354 21.76 -2.98 1.24
CA LEU A 354 21.66 -2.28 2.52
C LEU A 354 22.78 -1.27 2.72
N GLY A 355 24.00 -1.58 2.27
CA GLY A 355 25.14 -0.67 2.29
C GLY A 355 24.85 0.59 1.48
N PHE A 356 24.39 0.45 0.25
CA PHE A 356 23.97 1.57 -0.60
C PHE A 356 22.79 2.34 0.01
N GLY A 357 21.78 1.63 0.54
CA GLY A 357 20.65 2.25 1.23
C GLY A 357 21.06 3.00 2.51
N ARG A 358 22.02 2.49 3.27
CA ARG A 358 22.59 3.19 4.43
C ARG A 358 23.43 4.39 4.05
N HIS A 359 24.22 4.26 3.00
CA HIS A 359 25.01 5.38 2.46
C HIS A 359 24.09 6.48 1.93
N GLY A 360 23.10 6.15 1.12
CA GLY A 360 22.11 7.10 0.63
C GLY A 360 21.35 7.80 1.76
N ARG A 361 20.97 7.07 2.85
CA ARG A 361 20.36 7.68 4.04
C ARG A 361 21.29 8.57 4.85
N ARG A 362 22.61 8.33 4.82
CA ARG A 362 23.59 9.18 5.50
C ARG A 362 23.87 10.46 4.72
N THR A 363 23.79 10.40 3.42
CA THR A 363 24.06 11.52 2.51
C THR A 363 22.82 12.32 2.13
N ALA A 364 21.62 11.70 2.19
CA ALA A 364 20.36 12.43 1.99
C ALA A 364 20.04 13.28 3.22
N PRO A 365 19.50 14.48 3.04
CA PRO A 365 18.95 15.28 4.13
C PRO A 365 17.90 14.44 4.88
N ARG A 366 18.00 14.39 6.21
CA ARG A 366 17.00 13.70 7.04
C ARG A 366 15.75 14.53 7.31
N THR A 367 15.84 15.81 7.03
CA THR A 367 14.78 16.81 7.22
C THR A 367 14.78 17.75 6.02
N GLY A 368 13.62 18.34 5.74
CA GLY A 368 13.44 19.28 4.64
C GLY A 368 12.84 18.62 3.38
N THR A 369 12.60 19.46 2.40
CA THR A 369 12.05 19.06 1.09
C THR A 369 13.21 18.75 0.14
N PRO A 370 13.21 17.60 -0.56
CA PRO A 370 14.20 17.34 -1.60
C PRO A 370 13.99 18.29 -2.79
N ASP A 371 15.03 18.56 -3.57
CA ASP A 371 14.90 19.42 -4.75
C ASP A 371 13.98 18.78 -5.82
N ARG A 372 14.06 17.47 -5.98
CA ARG A 372 13.31 16.73 -7.00
C ARG A 372 12.74 15.42 -6.46
N VAL A 373 11.58 15.05 -7.02
CA VAL A 373 10.88 13.77 -6.72
C VAL A 373 10.49 13.08 -8.02
N THR A 374 10.34 11.77 -7.99
CA THR A 374 9.76 11.01 -9.11
C THR A 374 8.24 11.16 -9.13
N THR A 375 7.64 11.20 -7.94
CA THR A 375 6.20 11.35 -7.71
C THR A 375 5.96 12.19 -6.47
N HIS A 376 4.89 12.96 -6.45
CA HIS A 376 4.54 13.85 -5.34
C HIS A 376 3.75 13.13 -4.26
N THR A 377 2.97 12.12 -4.63
CA THR A 377 2.11 11.36 -3.72
C THR A 377 2.02 9.90 -4.14
N VAL A 378 1.42 9.09 -3.28
CA VAL A 378 1.03 7.70 -3.56
C VAL A 378 -0.48 7.62 -3.61
N VAL A 379 -1.02 6.96 -4.64
CA VAL A 379 -2.45 6.63 -4.74
C VAL A 379 -2.57 5.13 -4.98
N THR A 380 -3.06 4.40 -3.98
CA THR A 380 -3.35 2.97 -4.08
C THR A 380 -4.85 2.73 -4.15
N SER A 381 -5.28 1.71 -4.89
CA SER A 381 -6.70 1.37 -5.02
C SER A 381 -6.90 -0.14 -4.88
N VAL A 382 -7.78 -0.54 -3.97
CA VAL A 382 -8.08 -1.96 -3.68
C VAL A 382 -9.58 -2.19 -3.70
N ASN A 383 -10.04 -3.09 -4.56
CA ASN A 383 -11.45 -3.46 -4.65
C ASN A 383 -11.76 -4.69 -3.77
N ARG A 384 -12.60 -4.49 -2.77
CA ARG A 384 -13.13 -5.54 -1.87
C ARG A 384 -14.66 -5.61 -1.89
N THR A 385 -15.31 -5.03 -2.86
CA THR A 385 -16.79 -4.99 -2.94
C THR A 385 -17.46 -6.36 -2.96
N SER A 386 -16.78 -7.40 -3.42
CA SER A 386 -17.29 -8.76 -3.46
C SER A 386 -17.13 -9.53 -2.13
N LEU A 387 -16.56 -8.92 -1.08
CA LEU A 387 -16.39 -9.56 0.20
C LEU A 387 -17.64 -9.37 1.07
N ASP A 388 -18.13 -10.46 1.68
CA ASP A 388 -19.10 -10.45 2.78
C ASP A 388 -18.34 -10.86 4.04
N LEU A 389 -17.93 -9.85 4.84
CA LEU A 389 -17.08 -10.05 6.01
C LEU A 389 -17.92 -10.03 7.29
N THR A 390 -17.66 -11.01 8.16
CA THR A 390 -18.36 -11.16 9.44
C THR A 390 -17.39 -11.48 10.58
N LEU A 391 -17.76 -11.10 11.79
CA LEU A 391 -17.07 -11.44 13.03
C LEU A 391 -18.10 -11.91 14.06
N GLY A 392 -18.31 -13.21 14.16
CA GLY A 392 -19.46 -13.77 14.86
C GLY A 392 -20.77 -13.33 14.20
N SER A 393 -21.66 -12.67 14.96
CA SER A 393 -22.91 -12.08 14.45
C SER A 393 -22.72 -10.71 13.81
N ALA A 394 -21.60 -10.02 14.11
CA ALA A 394 -21.33 -8.68 13.60
C ALA A 394 -20.98 -8.71 12.10
N ARG A 395 -21.45 -7.70 11.35
CA ARG A 395 -21.20 -7.54 9.92
C ARG A 395 -20.30 -6.35 9.65
N ALA A 396 -19.40 -6.50 8.70
CA ALA A 396 -18.57 -5.38 8.25
C ALA A 396 -19.43 -4.32 7.54
N GLN A 397 -19.26 -3.08 7.94
CA GLN A 397 -19.90 -1.90 7.34
C GLN A 397 -18.98 -1.20 6.34
N SER A 398 -17.69 -1.11 6.67
CA SER A 398 -16.70 -0.47 5.82
C SER A 398 -15.34 -1.14 5.93
N CYS A 399 -14.54 -0.96 4.87
CA CYS A 399 -13.12 -1.30 4.85
C CYS A 399 -12.32 -0.06 4.49
N SER A 400 -11.19 0.10 5.16
CA SER A 400 -10.22 1.16 4.93
C SER A 400 -8.79 0.65 5.12
N GLY A 401 -7.82 1.52 4.94
CA GLY A 401 -6.42 1.20 5.18
C GLY A 401 -5.54 2.41 4.90
N VAL A 402 -4.28 2.32 5.27
CA VAL A 402 -3.32 3.42 5.18
C VAL A 402 -2.24 3.07 4.17
N ALA A 403 -1.96 3.98 3.24
CA ALA A 403 -0.79 3.88 2.38
C ALA A 403 0.43 4.48 3.09
N ALA A 404 1.59 3.83 2.93
CA ALA A 404 2.81 4.24 3.62
C ALA A 404 3.27 5.62 3.17
N LEU A 405 3.72 6.44 4.13
CA LEU A 405 4.53 7.63 3.87
C LEU A 405 6.01 7.23 3.73
N GLY A 406 6.78 8.02 3.01
CA GLY A 406 8.19 7.75 2.78
C GLY A 406 8.99 9.00 2.43
N PRO A 407 10.30 8.89 2.23
CA PRO A 407 11.13 10.03 1.87
C PRO A 407 10.58 10.80 0.66
N GLY A 408 10.34 12.08 0.80
CA GLY A 408 9.75 12.92 -0.22
C GLY A 408 8.25 12.67 -0.48
N CYS A 409 7.54 11.98 0.43
CA CYS A 409 6.11 11.72 0.33
C CYS A 409 5.46 11.82 1.71
N SER A 410 4.96 12.99 2.05
CA SER A 410 4.29 13.27 3.33
C SER A 410 2.77 13.24 3.25
N VAL A 411 2.20 12.98 2.08
CA VAL A 411 0.77 12.76 1.86
C VAL A 411 0.58 11.56 0.94
N SER A 412 -0.26 10.61 1.33
CA SER A 412 -0.61 9.45 0.53
C SER A 412 -2.10 9.12 0.62
N HIS A 413 -2.59 8.42 -0.39
CA HIS A 413 -4.02 8.13 -0.55
C HIS A 413 -4.24 6.63 -0.76
N ALA A 414 -5.22 6.08 -0.06
CA ALA A 414 -5.64 4.70 -0.22
C ALA A 414 -7.15 4.64 -0.47
N VAL A 415 -7.55 4.05 -1.59
CA VAL A 415 -8.94 3.96 -2.04
C VAL A 415 -9.42 2.52 -1.90
N TYR A 416 -10.49 2.31 -1.15
CA TYR A 416 -11.07 1.00 -0.90
C TYR A 416 -12.54 0.95 -1.33
N GLY A 417 -12.87 -0.01 -2.19
CA GLY A 417 -14.27 -0.35 -2.46
C GLY A 417 -14.71 -1.50 -1.54
N TYR A 418 -15.78 -1.33 -0.76
CA TYR A 418 -16.41 -2.39 0.04
C TYR A 418 -17.94 -2.21 0.06
N GLY A 419 -18.69 -3.28 -0.27
CA GLY A 419 -20.15 -3.18 -0.36
C GLY A 419 -20.58 -2.04 -1.27
N ASP A 420 -21.41 -1.14 -0.74
CA ASP A 420 -21.92 0.04 -1.44
C ASP A 420 -21.14 1.33 -1.11
N LEU A 421 -19.97 1.21 -0.52
CA LEU A 421 -19.10 2.32 -0.16
C LEU A 421 -17.79 2.32 -0.95
N VAL A 422 -17.29 3.51 -1.22
CA VAL A 422 -15.91 3.80 -1.56
C VAL A 422 -15.32 4.64 -0.43
N THR A 423 -14.25 4.16 0.18
CA THR A 423 -13.54 4.87 1.25
C THR A 423 -12.20 5.37 0.71
N VAL A 424 -11.93 6.66 0.89
CA VAL A 424 -10.64 7.28 0.59
C VAL A 424 -9.96 7.64 1.90
N CYS A 425 -8.82 7.02 2.18
CA CYS A 425 -8.00 7.33 3.33
C CYS A 425 -6.86 8.22 2.92
N VAL A 426 -6.70 9.34 3.58
CA VAL A 426 -5.55 10.24 3.46
C VAL A 426 -4.66 10.01 4.66
N ALA A 427 -3.41 9.62 4.43
CA ALA A 427 -2.38 9.65 5.47
C ALA A 427 -1.46 10.84 5.24
N ALA A 428 -1.19 11.59 6.28
CA ALA A 428 -0.31 12.76 6.26
C ALA A 428 0.64 12.76 7.46
N CYS A 429 1.76 13.46 7.33
CA CYS A 429 2.64 13.77 8.44
C CYS A 429 2.32 15.19 8.95
N PRO A 430 1.76 15.34 10.17
CA PRO A 430 1.37 16.66 10.68
C PRO A 430 2.49 17.68 10.79
N THR A 431 3.73 17.23 10.97
CA THR A 431 4.90 18.11 11.06
C THR A 431 5.21 18.78 9.71
N THR A 432 4.98 18.07 8.60
CA THR A 432 5.25 18.56 7.25
C THR A 432 4.02 19.11 6.54
N VAL A 433 2.84 18.67 6.96
CA VAL A 433 1.51 19.07 6.44
C VAL A 433 0.62 19.41 7.64
N PRO A 434 0.84 20.55 8.32
CA PRO A 434 0.15 20.88 9.57
C PRO A 434 -1.36 21.08 9.38
N ASP A 435 -1.78 21.50 8.22
CA ASP A 435 -3.17 21.71 7.79
C ASP A 435 -3.74 20.51 7.01
N HIS A 436 -3.30 19.30 7.36
CA HIS A 436 -3.77 18.04 6.73
C HIS A 436 -5.30 17.88 6.77
N ALA A 437 -5.99 18.49 7.74
CA ALA A 437 -7.45 18.46 7.82
C ALA A 437 -8.08 19.32 6.70
N ASP A 438 -7.51 20.48 6.41
CA ASP A 438 -7.96 21.34 5.30
C ASP A 438 -7.72 20.65 3.97
N TYR A 439 -6.54 20.00 3.80
CA TYR A 439 -6.30 19.19 2.63
C TYR A 439 -7.34 18.07 2.46
N ALA A 440 -7.72 17.36 3.53
CA ALA A 440 -8.74 16.33 3.47
C ALA A 440 -10.12 16.89 3.05
N ASN A 441 -10.47 18.11 3.48
CA ASN A 441 -11.67 18.81 3.05
C ASN A 441 -11.61 19.23 1.57
N MET A 442 -10.47 19.76 1.10
CA MET A 442 -10.23 20.06 -0.32
C MET A 442 -10.40 18.80 -1.17
N LEU A 443 -9.84 17.67 -0.72
CA LEU A 443 -9.98 16.40 -1.43
C LEU A 443 -11.43 15.91 -1.46
N ARG A 444 -12.19 16.06 -0.37
CA ARG A 444 -13.62 15.72 -0.34
C ARG A 444 -14.38 16.51 -1.41
N SER A 445 -14.20 17.83 -1.44
CA SER A 445 -14.83 18.72 -2.43
C SER A 445 -14.43 18.33 -3.85
N ALA A 446 -13.12 18.10 -4.09
CA ALA A 446 -12.61 17.68 -5.40
C ALA A 446 -13.18 16.32 -5.86
N ILE A 447 -13.44 15.39 -4.93
CA ILE A 447 -14.10 14.10 -5.25
C ILE A 447 -15.54 14.37 -5.67
N ASP A 448 -16.30 15.15 -4.90
CA ASP A 448 -17.70 15.44 -5.19
C ASP A 448 -17.85 16.14 -6.56
N GLU A 449 -17.02 17.13 -6.85
CA GLU A 449 -16.99 17.85 -8.13
C GLU A 449 -16.59 16.93 -9.29
N THR A 450 -15.54 16.11 -9.11
CA THR A 450 -15.07 15.17 -10.14
C THR A 450 -16.15 14.14 -10.47
N CYS A 451 -16.79 13.58 -9.46
CA CYS A 451 -17.85 12.60 -9.65
C CYS A 451 -19.07 13.23 -10.36
N ALA A 452 -19.49 14.43 -9.96
CA ALA A 452 -20.59 15.16 -10.60
C ALA A 452 -20.30 15.46 -12.09
N ALA A 453 -19.07 15.90 -12.41
CA ALA A 453 -18.67 16.19 -13.78
C ALA A 453 -18.65 14.94 -14.66
N LEU A 454 -18.11 13.81 -14.16
CA LEU A 454 -18.03 12.55 -14.91
C LEU A 454 -19.40 11.89 -15.12
N HIS A 455 -20.37 12.09 -14.20
CA HIS A 455 -21.75 11.61 -14.38
C HIS A 455 -22.56 12.51 -15.33
N GLY A 456 -22.37 13.84 -15.27
CA GLY A 456 -23.07 14.78 -16.13
C GLY A 456 -22.82 14.53 -17.63
N THR A 457 -21.61 14.09 -17.99
CA THR A 457 -21.24 13.72 -19.36
C THR A 457 -21.91 12.43 -19.85
N ALA A 458 -22.18 11.46 -18.95
CA ALA A 458 -22.86 10.21 -19.32
C ALA A 458 -24.32 10.47 -19.75
N THR A 459 -25.02 11.40 -19.12
CA THR A 459 -26.41 11.76 -19.45
C THR A 459 -26.51 12.42 -20.84
N THR A 460 -25.48 13.13 -21.27
CA THR A 460 -25.44 13.81 -22.57
C THR A 460 -25.11 12.87 -23.72
N ALA A 461 -24.31 11.82 -23.48
CA ALA A 461 -23.94 10.83 -24.49
C ALA A 461 -25.06 9.83 -24.83
N VAL A 462 -25.98 9.56 -23.88
CA VAL A 462 -27.14 8.65 -24.11
C VAL A 462 -28.28 9.36 -24.86
N ARG A 463 -28.25 10.69 -25.00
CA ARG A 463 -29.24 11.48 -25.74
C ARG A 463 -28.84 11.83 -27.17
N ARG A 464 -27.74 11.31 -27.69
CA ARG A 464 -27.30 11.39 -29.08
C ARG A 464 -27.26 10.00 -29.70
#